data_c2aa292da6e795e3e3d7748a1ba185e0
#
_entry.id   c2aa292da6e795e3e3d7748a1ba185e0
#
_cell.length_a   1.000
_cell.length_b   1.000
_cell.length_c   1.000
_cell.angle_alpha   90.00
_cell.angle_beta   90.00
_cell.angle_gamma   90.00
#
_symmetry.space_group_name_H-M   'P 1'
#
loop_
_entity.id
_entity.type
_entity.pdbx_description
1 polymer ?
#
loop_
_entity_poly.entity_id
_entity_poly.type
_entity_poly.pdbx_seq_one_letter_code
_entity_poly.pdbx_strand_id
1 'polypeptide(L)'
;MFKCDLSIDSKDIKSTLSKLKTEKDFTVLLDITVIDYLTFPDTTPSRFAVVYILRDSSFKNQISVKTFVDDSTLEVDSICYLYNAANWAEREAYDQYGITFKGHPNLKRLLNHHQFIGYPLRKDYEITKGQICTHTEDLMDEMDPLLVSKGYTPEDINDLMLLNVGPSHPASHGTIRNFVAMEGETITACVTEIGYLHRGFEKSCENHTYSQVIPYTDRLNYCSAILNNIGYSKAVEEMLNIDITPRAKMIRIIIGELSRIIDHLVCNAANMVDLGGLTNFWYLFAPRDMAYDLLSKLTGARLTNTYTRIGGLEFDLYDGFSEDLAVFLKETEIAINDALSLIAHNKIFLDRTQDVGVIKADFAMQYGITGPNLRAAGVAHDLRKDKPYYGYENFDFDIVVGSHGDVYDRMMCRFEEMRQSMRIIKQAMNELPTGPINVIAPGILLPSKKDVYGNIEGLMNQFKLT
;
A
#
# COMPACT_ATOMS: atom_id res chain seq x y z
N MET A 1 -5.80 -4.44 25.28
CA MET A 1 -4.44 -3.91 24.99
C MET A 1 -3.89 -4.60 23.75
N PHE A 2 -3.32 -3.88 22.79
CA PHE A 2 -2.68 -4.47 21.61
C PHE A 2 -1.56 -5.41 22.03
N LYS A 3 -1.66 -6.69 21.68
CA LYS A 3 -0.65 -7.70 21.99
C LYS A 3 0.49 -7.60 20.97
N CYS A 4 1.70 -7.31 21.46
CA CYS A 4 2.92 -7.45 20.70
C CYS A 4 3.70 -8.67 21.18
N ASP A 5 4.55 -9.23 20.33
CA ASP A 5 5.37 -10.38 20.65
C ASP A 5 6.41 -10.05 21.71
N LEU A 6 6.98 -8.83 21.65
CA LEU A 6 7.93 -8.30 22.63
C LEU A 6 7.51 -6.93 23.12
N SER A 7 7.66 -6.67 24.43
CA SER A 7 7.55 -5.34 25.03
C SER A 7 8.84 -5.05 25.79
N ILE A 8 9.50 -3.95 25.45
CA ILE A 8 10.84 -3.60 25.93
C ILE A 8 10.92 -2.15 26.41
N ASP A 9 11.93 -1.82 27.21
CA ASP A 9 12.22 -0.42 27.57
C ASP A 9 12.75 0.36 26.36
N SER A 10 12.43 1.65 26.28
CA SER A 10 12.87 2.52 25.19
C SER A 10 14.41 2.63 25.07
N LYS A 11 15.12 2.47 26.17
CA LYS A 11 16.59 2.48 26.20
C LYS A 11 17.22 1.26 25.53
N ASP A 12 16.47 0.13 25.46
CA ASP A 12 16.97 -1.12 24.93
C ASP A 12 16.58 -1.34 23.46
N ILE A 13 15.86 -0.42 22.84
CA ILE A 13 15.32 -0.57 21.47
C ILE A 13 16.43 -0.87 20.46
N LYS A 14 17.51 -0.07 20.45
CA LYS A 14 18.64 -0.26 19.52
C LYS A 14 19.31 -1.63 19.71
N SER A 15 19.62 -1.99 20.94
CA SER A 15 20.31 -3.24 21.25
C SER A 15 19.45 -4.45 20.88
N THR A 16 18.14 -4.39 21.16
CA THR A 16 17.20 -5.46 20.88
C THR A 16 16.98 -5.63 19.37
N LEU A 17 16.73 -4.54 18.65
CA LEU A 17 16.53 -4.61 17.19
C LEU A 17 17.81 -5.01 16.46
N SER A 18 18.98 -4.58 16.92
CA SER A 18 20.26 -5.04 16.40
C SER A 18 20.44 -6.56 16.56
N LYS A 19 20.13 -7.12 17.75
CA LYS A 19 20.16 -8.56 17.97
C LYS A 19 19.15 -9.32 17.12
N LEU A 20 17.91 -8.80 16.99
CA LEU A 20 16.90 -9.40 16.12
C LEU A 20 17.38 -9.46 14.66
N LYS A 21 18.04 -8.40 14.19
CA LYS A 21 18.59 -8.35 12.83
C LYS A 21 19.78 -9.31 12.64
N THR A 22 20.75 -9.28 13.55
CA THR A 22 22.03 -9.99 13.35
C THR A 22 21.98 -11.46 13.78
N GLU A 23 21.23 -11.79 14.85
CA GLU A 23 21.20 -13.14 15.43
C GLU A 23 19.97 -13.95 15.00
N LYS A 24 18.87 -13.28 14.65
CA LYS A 24 17.59 -13.94 14.32
C LYS A 24 17.08 -13.61 12.91
N ASP A 25 17.89 -12.95 12.09
CA ASP A 25 17.64 -12.67 10.68
C ASP A 25 16.39 -11.82 10.38
N PHE A 26 15.90 -11.01 11.34
CA PHE A 26 14.83 -10.05 11.09
C PHE A 26 15.38 -8.82 10.34
N THR A 27 15.61 -8.97 9.05
CA THR A 27 16.31 -7.99 8.21
C THR A 27 15.37 -6.99 7.54
N VAL A 28 14.08 -7.26 7.48
CA VAL A 28 13.08 -6.42 6.82
C VAL A 28 12.24 -5.69 7.86
N LEU A 29 12.27 -4.36 7.83
CA LEU A 29 11.33 -3.50 8.57
C LEU A 29 10.11 -3.25 7.69
N LEU A 30 8.93 -3.68 8.16
CA LEU A 30 7.68 -3.46 7.44
C LEU A 30 7.05 -2.11 7.78
N ASP A 31 7.06 -1.76 9.08
CA ASP A 31 6.39 -0.54 9.53
C ASP A 31 6.86 -0.09 10.92
N ILE A 32 6.72 1.20 11.19
CA ILE A 32 6.84 1.81 12.52
C ILE A 32 5.57 2.63 12.75
N THR A 33 4.78 2.25 13.75
CA THR A 33 3.55 2.96 14.07
C THR A 33 3.51 3.37 15.55
N VAL A 34 2.65 4.32 15.89
CA VAL A 34 2.48 4.83 17.27
C VAL A 34 1.07 4.57 17.73
N ILE A 35 0.92 4.19 18.98
CA ILE A 35 -0.37 4.06 19.66
C ILE A 35 -0.48 5.14 20.72
N ASP A 36 -1.51 5.97 20.64
CA ASP A 36 -1.91 6.91 21.69
C ASP A 36 -2.98 6.26 22.59
N TYR A 37 -2.63 6.00 23.84
CA TYR A 37 -3.48 5.32 24.81
C TYR A 37 -4.40 6.26 25.59
N LEU A 38 -4.44 7.57 25.28
CA LEU A 38 -5.19 8.57 26.04
C LEU A 38 -6.66 8.19 26.32
N THR A 39 -7.30 7.54 25.34
CA THR A 39 -8.73 7.16 25.42
C THR A 39 -8.97 5.69 25.74
N PHE A 40 -7.90 4.91 25.94
CA PHE A 40 -8.04 3.49 26.27
C PHE A 40 -8.47 3.31 27.73
N PRO A 41 -9.31 2.30 28.02
CA PRO A 41 -9.79 2.02 29.37
C PRO A 41 -8.72 1.47 30.31
N ASP A 42 -7.67 0.83 29.74
CA ASP A 42 -6.61 0.20 30.52
C ASP A 42 -5.54 1.23 30.95
N THR A 43 -5.02 1.07 32.15
CA THR A 43 -3.85 1.83 32.62
C THR A 43 -2.60 1.34 31.91
N THR A 44 -1.84 2.24 31.31
CA THR A 44 -0.59 1.97 30.60
C THR A 44 0.60 2.68 31.30
N PRO A 45 1.84 2.19 31.13
CA PRO A 45 3.03 2.84 31.71
C PRO A 45 3.22 4.28 31.24
N SER A 46 2.87 4.60 29.99
CA SER A 46 2.96 5.89 29.35
C SER A 46 1.83 6.06 28.33
N ARG A 47 1.54 7.31 27.95
CA ARG A 47 0.51 7.64 26.98
C ARG A 47 0.82 7.06 25.58
N PHE A 48 2.09 7.12 25.14
CA PHE A 48 2.48 6.70 23.82
C PHE A 48 3.31 5.42 23.83
N ALA A 49 3.08 4.57 22.83
CA ALA A 49 3.95 3.46 22.54
C ALA A 49 4.29 3.41 21.05
N VAL A 50 5.56 3.17 20.74
CA VAL A 50 6.04 2.92 19.37
C VAL A 50 6.08 1.42 19.14
N VAL A 51 5.57 0.98 17.99
CA VAL A 51 5.52 -0.42 17.58
C VAL A 51 6.30 -0.59 16.29
N TYR A 52 7.23 -1.51 16.29
CA TYR A 52 8.05 -1.90 15.15
C TYR A 52 7.60 -3.26 14.65
N ILE A 53 7.34 -3.38 13.36
CA ILE A 53 6.93 -4.64 12.72
C ILE A 53 8.05 -5.12 11.80
N LEU A 54 8.61 -6.28 12.11
CA LEU A 54 9.77 -6.82 11.43
C LEU A 54 9.45 -8.18 10.80
N ARG A 55 10.14 -8.50 9.72
CA ARG A 55 10.15 -9.84 9.10
C ARG A 55 11.57 -10.35 8.91
N ASP A 56 11.68 -11.66 8.92
CA ASP A 56 12.91 -12.35 8.55
C ASP A 56 13.16 -12.30 7.02
N SER A 57 14.37 -12.63 6.59
CA SER A 57 14.73 -12.64 5.17
C SER A 57 13.95 -13.67 4.34
N SER A 58 13.43 -14.72 5.00
CA SER A 58 12.59 -15.73 4.36
C SER A 58 11.13 -15.31 4.19
N PHE A 59 10.71 -14.19 4.76
CA PHE A 59 9.35 -13.65 4.81
C PHE A 59 8.29 -14.56 5.49
N LYS A 60 8.73 -15.61 6.18
CA LYS A 60 7.85 -16.57 6.87
C LYS A 60 7.51 -16.15 8.28
N ASN A 61 8.47 -15.56 8.99
CA ASN A 61 8.31 -15.15 10.38
C ASN A 61 8.17 -13.63 10.49
N GLN A 62 7.24 -13.19 11.32
CA GLN A 62 7.00 -11.79 11.63
C GLN A 62 7.05 -11.61 13.13
N ILE A 63 7.60 -10.50 13.59
CA ILE A 63 7.64 -10.12 14.99
C ILE A 63 7.24 -8.66 15.16
N SER A 64 6.47 -8.38 16.20
CA SER A 64 6.12 -7.04 16.63
C SER A 64 6.83 -6.69 17.94
N VAL A 65 7.53 -5.56 17.95
CA VAL A 65 8.26 -5.05 19.12
C VAL A 65 7.64 -3.75 19.54
N LYS A 66 7.19 -3.64 20.79
CA LYS A 66 6.59 -2.45 21.36
C LYS A 66 7.48 -1.85 22.43
N THR A 67 7.63 -0.53 22.39
CA THR A 67 8.26 0.24 23.46
C THR A 67 7.38 1.39 23.89
N PHE A 68 7.28 1.63 25.20
CA PHE A 68 6.61 2.81 25.74
C PHE A 68 7.57 4.00 25.77
N VAL A 69 7.04 5.17 25.40
CA VAL A 69 7.80 6.42 25.32
C VAL A 69 7.60 7.20 26.61
N ASP A 70 8.66 7.77 27.17
CA ASP A 70 8.56 8.63 28.35
C ASP A 70 7.74 9.88 28.02
N ASP A 71 6.64 10.10 28.75
CA ASP A 71 5.72 11.21 28.53
C ASP A 71 6.36 12.59 28.76
N SER A 72 7.48 12.66 29.50
CA SER A 72 8.18 13.92 29.80
C SER A 72 9.10 14.37 28.65
N THR A 73 9.69 13.43 27.91
CA THR A 73 10.66 13.70 26.84
C THR A 73 10.09 13.50 25.46
N LEU A 74 9.18 12.54 25.30
CA LEU A 74 8.65 12.05 24.02
C LEU A 74 9.76 11.64 23.04
N GLU A 75 10.80 10.99 23.54
CA GLU A 75 11.99 10.65 22.78
C GLU A 75 12.24 9.15 22.75
N VAL A 76 12.66 8.66 21.57
CA VAL A 76 13.12 7.29 21.33
C VAL A 76 14.36 7.36 20.46
N ASP A 77 15.26 6.40 20.59
CA ASP A 77 16.42 6.32 19.70
C ASP A 77 16.03 5.92 18.26
N SER A 78 16.55 6.63 17.27
CA SER A 78 16.39 6.28 15.85
C SER A 78 17.06 4.95 15.50
N ILE A 79 16.45 4.20 14.61
CA ILE A 79 16.98 2.93 14.06
C ILE A 79 17.32 3.04 12.57
N CYS A 80 17.39 4.24 12.00
CA CYS A 80 17.72 4.46 10.58
C CYS A 80 19.04 3.83 10.15
N TYR A 81 20.01 3.70 11.07
CA TYR A 81 21.28 3.03 10.81
C TYR A 81 21.16 1.49 10.76
N LEU A 82 20.08 0.93 11.28
CA LEU A 82 19.78 -0.51 11.17
C LEU A 82 18.93 -0.82 9.94
N TYR A 83 17.92 0.00 9.67
CA TYR A 83 16.95 -0.21 8.61
C TYR A 83 16.72 1.09 7.85
N ASN A 84 17.01 1.09 6.55
CA ASN A 84 16.80 2.30 5.72
C ASN A 84 15.31 2.69 5.63
N ALA A 85 14.41 1.71 5.66
CA ALA A 85 12.96 1.93 5.70
C ALA A 85 12.50 2.76 6.91
N ALA A 86 13.28 2.76 8.01
CA ALA A 86 12.97 3.52 9.22
C ALA A 86 12.97 5.03 8.98
N ASN A 87 13.72 5.54 8.00
CA ASN A 87 13.83 6.99 7.77
C ASN A 87 12.46 7.67 7.62
N TRP A 88 11.66 7.21 6.69
CA TRP A 88 10.34 7.80 6.46
C TRP A 88 9.32 7.40 7.52
N ALA A 89 9.35 6.16 8.00
CA ALA A 89 8.44 5.68 9.03
C ALA A 89 8.62 6.43 10.38
N GLU A 90 9.86 6.75 10.78
CA GLU A 90 10.14 7.58 11.95
C GLU A 90 9.70 9.03 11.74
N ARG A 91 9.89 9.59 10.54
CA ARG A 91 9.39 10.93 10.19
C ARG A 91 7.86 10.99 10.24
N GLU A 92 7.17 9.95 9.77
CA GLU A 92 5.71 9.85 9.85
C GLU A 92 5.24 9.80 11.31
N ALA A 93 5.87 8.96 12.13
CA ALA A 93 5.58 8.89 13.57
C ALA A 93 5.83 10.23 14.28
N TYR A 94 6.91 10.94 13.94
CA TYR A 94 7.16 12.31 14.40
C TYR A 94 6.07 13.27 13.93
N ASP A 95 5.74 13.26 12.64
CA ASP A 95 4.80 14.18 12.02
C ASP A 95 3.38 14.03 12.58
N GLN A 96 2.94 12.80 12.84
CA GLN A 96 1.58 12.48 13.26
C GLN A 96 1.40 12.54 14.79
N TYR A 97 2.43 12.19 15.56
CA TYR A 97 2.33 12.05 17.03
C TYR A 97 3.29 12.92 17.82
N GLY A 98 4.34 13.46 17.20
CA GLY A 98 5.35 14.30 17.86
C GLY A 98 6.34 13.50 18.70
N ILE A 99 6.64 12.27 18.31
CA ILE A 99 7.69 11.46 18.93
C ILE A 99 9.02 11.84 18.28
N THR A 100 9.99 12.29 19.07
CA THR A 100 11.33 12.65 18.58
C THR A 100 12.24 11.43 18.52
N PHE A 101 12.83 11.18 17.33
CA PHE A 101 13.77 10.08 17.13
C PHE A 101 15.21 10.58 17.20
N LYS A 102 15.90 10.29 18.32
CA LYS A 102 17.29 10.73 18.56
C LYS A 102 18.26 10.09 17.56
N GLY A 103 19.03 10.93 16.87
CA GLY A 103 20.02 10.49 15.88
C GLY A 103 19.43 10.17 14.50
N HIS A 104 18.18 10.57 14.25
CA HIS A 104 17.61 10.55 12.91
C HIS A 104 18.34 11.54 12.00
N PRO A 105 18.74 11.16 10.76
CA PRO A 105 19.55 12.01 9.88
C PRO A 105 18.83 13.26 9.38
N ASN A 106 17.48 13.22 9.23
CA ASN A 106 16.68 14.35 8.74
C ASN A 106 15.26 14.26 9.32
N LEU A 107 15.12 14.61 10.61
CA LEU A 107 13.82 14.55 11.30
C LEU A 107 13.00 15.80 11.02
N LYS A 108 12.17 15.73 9.99
CA LYS A 108 11.19 16.76 9.62
C LYS A 108 9.83 16.12 9.31
N ARG A 109 8.78 16.96 9.18
CA ARG A 109 7.46 16.45 8.74
C ARG A 109 7.56 15.71 7.41
N LEU A 110 6.70 14.74 7.19
CA LEU A 110 6.67 13.92 5.99
C LEU A 110 5.40 14.14 5.18
N LEU A 111 4.24 14.03 5.83
CA LEU A 111 2.92 14.05 5.20
C LEU A 111 2.19 15.37 5.38
N ASN A 112 2.33 16.01 6.54
CA ASN A 112 1.75 17.32 6.78
C ASN A 112 2.68 18.43 6.26
N HIS A 113 2.08 19.55 5.90
CA HIS A 113 2.80 20.74 5.46
C HIS A 113 3.80 21.20 6.53
N HIS A 114 4.97 21.72 6.13
CA HIS A 114 6.01 22.16 7.07
C HIS A 114 5.52 23.22 8.08
N GLN A 115 4.57 24.09 7.69
CA GLN A 115 3.94 25.08 8.57
C GLN A 115 2.82 24.50 9.46
N PHE A 116 2.49 23.22 9.35
CA PHE A 116 1.40 22.61 10.14
C PHE A 116 1.73 22.64 11.64
N ILE A 117 0.76 23.08 12.46
CA ILE A 117 0.93 23.21 13.92
C ILE A 117 0.19 22.09 14.64
N GLY A 118 0.92 21.29 15.42
CA GLY A 118 0.40 20.16 16.19
C GLY A 118 0.60 18.82 15.52
N TYR A 119 -0.05 17.79 16.05
CA TYR A 119 0.13 16.39 15.69
C TYR A 119 -1.23 15.73 15.52
N PRO A 120 -1.70 15.52 14.27
CA PRO A 120 -3.11 15.26 14.01
C PRO A 120 -3.62 13.90 14.49
N LEU A 121 -2.78 12.86 14.62
CA LEU A 121 -3.23 11.56 15.12
C LEU A 121 -3.26 11.44 16.64
N ARG A 122 -2.82 12.46 17.39
CA ARG A 122 -3.06 12.49 18.84
C ARG A 122 -4.56 12.52 19.13
N LYS A 123 -4.99 11.78 20.15
CA LYS A 123 -6.41 11.68 20.52
C LYS A 123 -7.03 13.00 20.98
N ASP A 124 -6.23 13.91 21.52
CA ASP A 124 -6.60 15.26 21.93
C ASP A 124 -6.54 16.31 20.82
N TYR A 125 -6.18 15.94 19.59
CA TYR A 125 -6.22 16.83 18.43
C TYR A 125 -7.63 16.82 17.79
N GLU A 126 -8.25 17.98 17.69
CA GLU A 126 -9.59 18.13 17.12
C GLU A 126 -9.60 17.99 15.59
N ILE A 127 -10.46 17.13 15.05
CA ILE A 127 -10.60 16.91 13.60
C ILE A 127 -11.03 18.17 12.84
N THR A 128 -11.77 19.07 13.49
CA THR A 128 -12.28 20.31 12.90
C THR A 128 -11.29 21.46 12.91
N LYS A 129 -10.10 21.26 13.48
CA LYS A 129 -9.08 22.30 13.59
C LYS A 129 -8.48 22.63 12.22
N GLY A 130 -9.01 23.69 11.60
CA GLY A 130 -8.48 24.21 10.34
C GLY A 130 -7.15 24.93 10.53
N GLN A 131 -6.28 24.88 9.55
CA GLN A 131 -5.01 25.62 9.48
C GLN A 131 -4.81 26.21 8.10
N ILE A 132 -4.12 27.36 8.05
CA ILE A 132 -3.77 28.01 6.78
C ILE A 132 -2.26 27.83 6.58
N CYS A 133 -1.89 27.17 5.50
CA CYS A 133 -0.52 26.96 5.05
C CYS A 133 -0.34 27.71 3.74
N THR A 134 0.57 28.66 3.66
CA THR A 134 0.67 29.64 2.57
C THR A 134 1.98 29.59 1.78
N HIS A 135 3.02 28.99 2.34
CA HIS A 135 4.35 28.99 1.74
C HIS A 135 4.78 27.57 1.36
N THR A 136 5.21 27.39 0.12
CA THR A 136 5.84 26.15 -0.34
C THR A 136 7.19 25.98 0.38
N GLU A 137 7.55 24.76 0.75
CA GLU A 137 8.85 24.46 1.34
C GLU A 137 9.98 24.73 0.33
N ASP A 138 11.03 25.42 0.79
CA ASP A 138 12.26 25.55 0.01
C ASP A 138 13.09 24.27 0.14
N LEU A 139 13.25 23.56 -0.96
CA LEU A 139 14.00 22.30 -1.00
C LEU A 139 15.49 22.49 -1.30
N MET A 140 15.97 23.73 -1.50
CA MET A 140 17.39 24.01 -1.67
C MET A 140 18.19 23.63 -0.41
N ASP A 141 17.61 23.83 0.77
CA ASP A 141 18.22 23.44 2.06
C ASP A 141 18.60 21.93 2.12
N GLU A 142 17.93 21.07 1.34
CA GLU A 142 18.28 19.66 1.22
C GLU A 142 19.07 19.35 -0.07
N MET A 143 18.81 20.08 -1.13
CA MET A 143 19.47 19.89 -2.43
C MET A 143 20.96 20.23 -2.35
N ASP A 144 21.31 21.37 -1.76
CA ASP A 144 22.69 21.82 -1.66
C ASP A 144 23.61 20.84 -0.93
N PRO A 145 23.25 20.36 0.29
CA PRO A 145 24.07 19.34 0.96
C PRO A 145 24.17 18.03 0.17
N LEU A 146 23.12 17.65 -0.54
CA LEU A 146 23.11 16.45 -1.37
C LEU A 146 24.09 16.59 -2.55
N LEU A 147 24.08 17.73 -3.24
CA LEU A 147 24.99 18.00 -4.35
C LEU A 147 26.45 18.11 -3.88
N VAL A 148 26.69 18.80 -2.78
CA VAL A 148 28.04 18.89 -2.16
C VAL A 148 28.54 17.49 -1.78
N SER A 149 27.70 16.61 -1.27
CA SER A 149 28.08 15.22 -0.94
C SER A 149 28.48 14.40 -2.17
N LYS A 150 28.02 14.83 -3.36
CA LYS A 150 28.37 14.23 -4.67
C LYS A 150 29.58 14.89 -5.34
N GLY A 151 30.18 15.90 -4.70
CA GLY A 151 31.39 16.55 -5.15
C GLY A 151 31.19 17.83 -5.97
N TYR A 152 29.95 18.34 -6.05
CA TYR A 152 29.67 19.63 -6.72
C TYR A 152 30.13 20.80 -5.85
N THR A 153 30.80 21.80 -6.46
CA THR A 153 31.13 23.07 -5.81
C THR A 153 29.92 24.02 -5.85
N PRO A 154 29.89 25.08 -5.02
CA PRO A 154 28.85 26.11 -5.12
C PRO A 154 28.75 26.77 -6.50
N GLU A 155 29.86 26.85 -7.21
CA GLU A 155 29.91 27.37 -8.59
C GLU A 155 29.25 26.41 -9.56
N ASP A 156 29.55 25.11 -9.47
CA ASP A 156 28.93 24.04 -10.28
C ASP A 156 27.42 23.98 -10.05
N ILE A 157 26.97 24.16 -8.82
CA ILE A 157 25.52 24.12 -8.45
C ILE A 157 24.74 25.24 -9.15
N ASN A 158 25.36 26.43 -9.31
CA ASN A 158 24.73 27.55 -10.02
C ASN A 158 24.56 27.29 -11.53
N ASP A 159 25.32 26.41 -12.10
CA ASP A 159 25.29 26.05 -13.53
C ASP A 159 24.30 24.88 -13.80
N LEU A 160 23.82 24.19 -12.76
CA LEU A 160 22.83 23.13 -12.90
C LEU A 160 21.44 23.68 -13.22
N MET A 161 20.72 22.96 -14.04
CA MET A 161 19.29 23.23 -14.26
C MET A 161 18.47 22.60 -13.12
N LEU A 162 17.76 23.44 -12.38
CA LEU A 162 16.85 23.02 -11.31
C LEU A 162 15.42 23.00 -11.80
N LEU A 163 14.74 21.85 -11.66
CA LEU A 163 13.37 21.67 -12.10
C LEU A 163 12.48 21.11 -10.99
N ASN A 164 11.24 21.63 -10.90
CA ASN A 164 10.17 20.99 -10.14
C ASN A 164 9.34 20.09 -11.07
N VAL A 165 9.38 18.78 -10.84
CA VAL A 165 8.52 17.80 -11.49
C VAL A 165 7.42 17.42 -10.53
N GLY A 166 6.25 18.03 -10.72
CA GLY A 166 5.13 17.92 -9.78
C GLY A 166 4.96 19.20 -8.92
N PRO A 167 3.94 19.23 -8.00
CA PRO A 167 3.09 18.10 -7.59
C PRO A 167 2.01 17.70 -8.61
N SER A 168 1.66 18.54 -9.57
CA SER A 168 0.69 18.21 -10.63
C SER A 168 1.41 18.05 -11.96
N HIS A 169 1.97 16.86 -12.19
CA HIS A 169 2.71 16.52 -13.41
C HIS A 169 2.39 15.09 -13.85
N PRO A 170 2.06 14.86 -15.14
CA PRO A 170 1.67 13.51 -15.61
C PRO A 170 2.75 12.45 -15.42
N ALA A 171 4.02 12.80 -15.57
CA ALA A 171 5.14 11.86 -15.40
C ALA A 171 5.43 11.44 -13.94
N SER A 172 4.84 12.09 -12.94
CA SER A 172 5.01 11.71 -11.54
C SER A 172 4.07 10.58 -11.10
N HIS A 173 3.08 10.22 -11.91
CA HIS A 173 2.06 9.18 -11.65
C HIS A 173 1.39 9.28 -10.29
N GLY A 174 1.23 10.48 -9.79
CA GLY A 174 0.65 10.80 -8.50
C GLY A 174 1.00 12.24 -8.12
N THR A 175 0.43 12.76 -7.04
CA THR A 175 0.71 14.12 -6.61
C THR A 175 1.93 14.12 -5.70
N ILE A 176 3.10 14.16 -6.31
CA ILE A 176 4.42 14.14 -5.69
C ILE A 176 5.27 15.24 -6.30
N ARG A 177 6.04 15.96 -5.49
CA ARG A 177 6.99 16.96 -5.96
C ARG A 177 8.39 16.38 -5.95
N ASN A 178 8.97 16.20 -7.13
CA ASN A 178 10.37 15.87 -7.30
C ASN A 178 11.12 17.14 -7.71
N PHE A 179 11.94 17.65 -6.81
CA PHE A 179 12.85 18.73 -7.09
C PHE A 179 14.18 18.15 -7.57
N VAL A 180 14.50 18.33 -8.84
CA VAL A 180 15.63 17.68 -9.49
C VAL A 180 16.69 18.69 -9.94
N ALA A 181 17.95 18.33 -9.75
CA ALA A 181 19.09 19.01 -10.32
C ALA A 181 19.57 18.20 -11.53
N MET A 182 19.80 18.88 -12.66
CA MET A 182 20.15 18.26 -13.93
C MET A 182 21.40 18.90 -14.52
N GLU A 183 22.27 18.03 -15.02
CA GLU A 183 23.40 18.40 -15.89
C GLU A 183 23.06 17.94 -17.32
N GLY A 184 22.63 18.90 -18.17
CA GLY A 184 22.00 18.57 -19.45
C GLY A 184 20.72 17.78 -19.27
N GLU A 185 20.67 16.53 -19.77
CA GLU A 185 19.52 15.60 -19.63
C GLU A 185 19.72 14.58 -18.50
N THR A 186 20.83 14.64 -17.77
CA THR A 186 21.13 13.71 -16.69
C THR A 186 20.68 14.26 -15.34
N ILE A 187 19.87 13.50 -14.59
CA ILE A 187 19.51 13.85 -13.21
C ILE A 187 20.69 13.55 -12.31
N THR A 188 21.27 14.58 -11.69
CA THR A 188 22.40 14.48 -10.77
C THR A 188 21.96 14.30 -9.33
N ALA A 189 20.86 14.95 -8.93
CA ALA A 189 20.26 14.83 -7.61
C ALA A 189 18.75 15.00 -7.68
N CYS A 190 18.04 14.44 -6.69
CA CYS A 190 16.60 14.57 -6.55
C CYS A 190 16.24 14.63 -5.07
N VAL A 191 15.47 15.65 -4.70
CA VAL A 191 14.79 15.76 -3.41
C VAL A 191 13.29 15.59 -3.63
N THR A 192 12.70 14.66 -2.90
CA THR A 192 11.28 14.31 -3.06
C THR A 192 10.47 14.81 -1.87
N GLU A 193 9.44 15.58 -2.15
CA GLU A 193 8.42 16.01 -1.19
C GLU A 193 7.10 15.29 -1.48
N ILE A 194 6.55 14.65 -0.43
CA ILE A 194 5.25 13.94 -0.47
C ILE A 194 4.25 14.61 0.46
N GLY A 195 3.03 14.09 0.52
CA GLY A 195 1.98 14.58 1.42
C GLY A 195 0.82 15.28 0.71
N TYR A 196 0.97 15.64 -0.55
CA TYR A 196 -0.08 16.32 -1.34
C TYR A 196 -1.38 15.51 -1.47
N LEU A 197 -1.32 14.19 -1.32
CA LEU A 197 -2.47 13.28 -1.30
C LEU A 197 -2.89 12.89 0.12
N HIS A 198 -2.19 13.37 1.16
CA HIS A 198 -2.53 13.08 2.54
C HIS A 198 -3.82 13.79 2.94
N ARG A 199 -4.85 13.02 3.30
CA ARG A 199 -6.19 13.53 3.63
C ARG A 199 -6.53 13.39 5.12
N GLY A 200 -5.61 12.90 5.95
CA GLY A 200 -5.88 12.60 7.36
C GLY A 200 -6.98 11.54 7.53
N PHE A 201 -7.01 10.53 6.65
CA PHE A 201 -8.07 9.54 6.65
C PHE A 201 -8.10 8.70 7.94
N GLU A 202 -6.95 8.43 8.56
CA GLU A 202 -6.88 7.73 9.84
C GLU A 202 -7.62 8.50 10.93
N LYS A 203 -7.43 9.83 10.98
CA LYS A 203 -8.15 10.69 11.91
C LYS A 203 -9.65 10.70 11.62
N SER A 204 -10.03 10.69 10.35
CA SER A 204 -11.42 10.57 9.95
C SER A 204 -12.02 9.22 10.35
N CYS A 205 -11.26 8.13 10.19
CA CYS A 205 -11.69 6.78 10.58
C CYS A 205 -11.99 6.65 12.08
N GLU A 206 -11.29 7.40 12.95
CA GLU A 206 -11.54 7.41 14.39
C GLU A 206 -12.96 7.90 14.75
N ASN A 207 -13.59 8.69 13.88
CA ASN A 207 -14.93 9.24 14.07
C ASN A 207 -16.04 8.44 13.36
N HIS A 208 -15.69 7.33 12.74
CA HIS A 208 -16.61 6.48 11.98
C HIS A 208 -16.66 5.06 12.54
N THR A 209 -17.76 4.35 12.22
CA THR A 209 -17.86 2.91 12.49
C THR A 209 -16.97 2.12 11.51
N TYR A 210 -16.59 0.90 11.86
CA TYR A 210 -15.77 0.04 11.01
C TYR A 210 -16.35 -0.14 9.58
N SER A 211 -17.68 -0.21 9.45
CA SER A 211 -18.35 -0.31 8.15
C SER A 211 -18.23 0.98 7.33
N GLN A 212 -18.24 2.14 7.98
CA GLN A 212 -18.11 3.45 7.33
C GLN A 212 -16.68 3.75 6.89
N VAL A 213 -15.68 3.02 7.39
CA VAL A 213 -14.27 3.16 6.98
C VAL A 213 -14.01 2.53 5.61
N ILE A 214 -14.77 1.52 5.20
CA ILE A 214 -14.52 0.81 3.92
C ILE A 214 -14.37 1.77 2.72
N PRO A 215 -15.22 2.79 2.50
CA PRO A 215 -15.05 3.74 1.40
C PRO A 215 -13.74 4.54 1.41
N TYR A 216 -13.13 4.75 2.57
CA TYR A 216 -11.80 5.39 2.63
C TYR A 216 -10.71 4.50 2.04
N THR A 217 -10.82 3.19 2.25
CA THR A 217 -9.82 2.24 1.75
C THR A 217 -9.81 2.12 0.23
N ASP A 218 -10.95 2.34 -0.46
CA ASP A 218 -11.02 2.38 -1.92
C ASP A 218 -10.04 3.38 -2.53
N ARG A 219 -9.81 4.49 -1.84
CA ARG A 219 -9.07 5.64 -2.33
C ARG A 219 -7.59 5.65 -1.94
N LEU A 220 -7.11 4.59 -1.31
CA LEU A 220 -5.67 4.42 -1.01
C LEU A 220 -4.90 4.08 -2.28
N ASN A 221 -5.24 2.97 -2.91
CA ASN A 221 -4.83 2.66 -4.27
C ASN A 221 -6.09 2.43 -5.12
N TYR A 222 -6.57 3.49 -5.75
CA TYR A 222 -7.85 3.47 -6.47
C TYR A 222 -7.85 2.57 -7.71
N CYS A 223 -6.69 2.24 -8.28
CA CYS A 223 -6.58 1.29 -9.39
C CYS A 223 -6.92 -0.16 -8.95
N SER A 224 -6.67 -0.48 -7.69
CA SER A 224 -6.99 -1.78 -7.08
C SER A 224 -7.85 -1.63 -5.82
N ALA A 225 -8.89 -0.80 -5.88
CA ALA A 225 -9.77 -0.46 -4.77
C ALA A 225 -10.28 -1.67 -3.98
N ILE A 226 -10.70 -2.72 -4.68
CA ILE A 226 -11.23 -3.93 -4.05
C ILE A 226 -10.17 -4.67 -3.22
N LEU A 227 -8.90 -4.68 -3.62
CA LEU A 227 -7.84 -5.28 -2.81
C LEU A 227 -7.67 -4.57 -1.47
N ASN A 228 -7.79 -3.25 -1.46
CA ASN A 228 -7.75 -2.46 -0.21
C ASN A 228 -8.94 -2.79 0.68
N ASN A 229 -10.15 -2.88 0.12
CA ASN A 229 -11.35 -3.29 0.87
C ASN A 229 -11.19 -4.69 1.48
N ILE A 230 -10.67 -5.65 0.71
CA ILE A 230 -10.42 -7.02 1.16
C ILE A 230 -9.44 -7.02 2.34
N GLY A 231 -8.32 -6.28 2.23
CA GLY A 231 -7.32 -6.18 3.29
C GLY A 231 -7.90 -5.63 4.58
N TYR A 232 -8.63 -4.53 4.50
CA TYR A 232 -9.29 -3.91 5.65
C TYR A 232 -10.36 -4.82 6.28
N SER A 233 -11.28 -5.34 5.45
CA SER A 233 -12.35 -6.22 5.95
C SER A 233 -11.78 -7.47 6.62
N LYS A 234 -10.72 -8.07 6.04
CA LYS A 234 -10.03 -9.21 6.62
C LYS A 234 -9.41 -8.88 7.98
N ALA A 235 -8.77 -7.71 8.12
CA ALA A 235 -8.18 -7.29 9.40
C ALA A 235 -9.25 -7.14 10.50
N VAL A 236 -10.40 -6.55 10.18
CA VAL A 236 -11.52 -6.40 11.10
C VAL A 236 -12.15 -7.77 11.43
N GLU A 237 -12.32 -8.63 10.43
CA GLU A 237 -12.85 -9.99 10.61
C GLU A 237 -11.95 -10.84 11.53
N GLU A 238 -10.63 -10.76 11.37
CA GLU A 238 -9.68 -11.43 12.26
C GLU A 238 -9.75 -10.89 13.69
N MET A 239 -9.85 -9.56 13.85
CA MET A 239 -9.99 -8.93 15.16
C MET A 239 -11.28 -9.37 15.88
N LEU A 240 -12.38 -9.54 15.15
CA LEU A 240 -13.69 -9.96 15.66
C LEU A 240 -13.86 -11.49 15.68
N ASN A 241 -12.88 -12.24 15.19
CA ASN A 241 -12.92 -13.70 15.04
C ASN A 241 -14.13 -14.17 14.20
N ILE A 242 -14.38 -13.48 13.09
CA ILE A 242 -15.44 -13.79 12.12
C ILE A 242 -14.82 -14.60 10.97
N ASP A 243 -15.29 -15.82 10.75
CA ASP A 243 -14.96 -16.59 9.54
C ASP A 243 -16.09 -16.42 8.51
N ILE A 244 -15.72 -15.93 7.32
CA ILE A 244 -16.68 -15.67 6.24
C ILE A 244 -17.03 -16.94 5.47
N THR A 245 -18.16 -16.91 4.76
CA THR A 245 -18.66 -18.07 4.02
C THR A 245 -17.68 -18.51 2.91
N PRO A 246 -17.63 -19.82 2.58
CA PRO A 246 -16.77 -20.33 1.50
C PRO A 246 -17.02 -19.63 0.15
N ARG A 247 -18.30 -19.33 -0.17
CA ARG A 247 -18.66 -18.59 -1.37
C ARG A 247 -18.09 -17.19 -1.38
N ALA A 248 -18.20 -16.45 -0.26
CA ALA A 248 -17.62 -15.11 -0.15
C ALA A 248 -16.10 -15.12 -0.27
N LYS A 249 -15.40 -16.10 0.33
CA LYS A 249 -13.93 -16.26 0.18
C LYS A 249 -13.56 -16.40 -1.29
N MET A 250 -14.25 -17.26 -2.02
CA MET A 250 -13.96 -17.52 -3.43
C MET A 250 -14.24 -16.32 -4.32
N ILE A 251 -15.36 -15.62 -4.11
CA ILE A 251 -15.69 -14.40 -4.85
C ILE A 251 -14.64 -13.32 -4.55
N ARG A 252 -14.20 -13.14 -3.28
CA ARG A 252 -13.13 -12.18 -2.94
C ARG A 252 -11.82 -12.48 -3.66
N ILE A 253 -11.48 -13.75 -3.86
CA ILE A 253 -10.30 -14.15 -4.65
C ILE A 253 -10.49 -13.72 -6.10
N ILE A 254 -11.61 -14.06 -6.73
CA ILE A 254 -11.89 -13.74 -8.14
C ILE A 254 -11.81 -12.23 -8.39
N ILE A 255 -12.51 -11.43 -7.61
CA ILE A 255 -12.53 -9.99 -7.81
C ILE A 255 -11.24 -9.31 -7.33
N GLY A 256 -10.54 -9.88 -6.36
CA GLY A 256 -9.22 -9.43 -5.93
C GLY A 256 -8.18 -9.60 -7.03
N GLU A 257 -8.16 -10.76 -7.68
CA GLU A 257 -7.26 -11.00 -8.82
C GLU A 257 -7.68 -10.19 -10.07
N LEU A 258 -8.97 -9.96 -10.29
CA LEU A 258 -9.45 -9.03 -11.32
C LEU A 258 -8.94 -7.61 -11.06
N SER A 259 -9.03 -7.15 -9.82
CA SER A 259 -8.51 -5.85 -9.38
C SER A 259 -7.00 -5.72 -9.56
N ARG A 260 -6.24 -6.80 -9.31
CA ARG A 260 -4.79 -6.87 -9.57
C ARG A 260 -4.46 -6.74 -11.05
N ILE A 261 -5.23 -7.42 -11.92
CA ILE A 261 -5.06 -7.30 -13.37
C ILE A 261 -5.27 -5.85 -13.80
N ILE A 262 -6.31 -5.18 -13.31
CA ILE A 262 -6.59 -3.77 -13.62
C ILE A 262 -5.41 -2.88 -13.22
N ASP A 263 -4.89 -3.06 -12.02
CA ASP A 263 -3.76 -2.28 -11.51
C ASP A 263 -2.50 -2.45 -12.36
N HIS A 264 -2.17 -3.69 -12.74
CA HIS A 264 -1.03 -3.97 -13.60
C HIS A 264 -1.21 -3.46 -15.03
N LEU A 265 -2.43 -3.52 -15.60
CA LEU A 265 -2.76 -2.92 -16.89
C LEU A 265 -2.49 -1.41 -16.88
N VAL A 266 -2.98 -0.71 -15.85
CA VAL A 266 -2.78 0.75 -15.70
C VAL A 266 -1.31 1.08 -15.53
N CYS A 267 -0.60 0.36 -14.64
CA CYS A 267 0.81 0.59 -14.35
C CYS A 267 1.68 0.43 -15.59
N ASN A 268 1.57 -0.71 -16.29
CA ASN A 268 2.37 -0.95 -17.49
C ASN A 268 2.01 -0.01 -18.65
N ALA A 269 0.71 0.30 -18.81
CA ALA A 269 0.28 1.25 -19.84
C ALA A 269 0.88 2.64 -19.62
N ALA A 270 0.79 3.18 -18.40
CA ALA A 270 1.33 4.48 -18.06
C ALA A 270 2.85 4.54 -18.21
N ASN A 271 3.57 3.52 -17.73
CA ASN A 271 5.02 3.44 -17.91
C ASN A 271 5.43 3.42 -19.38
N MET A 272 4.66 2.75 -20.25
CA MET A 272 4.96 2.74 -21.69
C MET A 272 4.77 4.10 -22.34
N VAL A 273 3.80 4.90 -21.90
CA VAL A 273 3.64 6.29 -22.38
C VAL A 273 4.88 7.13 -22.06
N ASP A 274 5.40 7.04 -20.85
CA ASP A 274 6.60 7.77 -20.44
C ASP A 274 7.84 7.34 -21.20
N LEU A 275 7.89 6.07 -21.61
CA LEU A 275 8.94 5.53 -22.47
C LEU A 275 8.76 5.88 -23.98
N GLY A 276 7.68 6.59 -24.33
CA GLY A 276 7.37 7.00 -25.70
C GLY A 276 6.48 6.01 -26.48
N GLY A 277 5.93 5.00 -25.83
CA GLY A 277 5.11 3.94 -26.42
C GLY A 277 3.59 4.18 -26.30
N LEU A 278 3.07 5.29 -26.81
CA LEU A 278 1.63 5.64 -26.69
C LEU A 278 0.67 4.57 -27.24
N THR A 279 1.05 3.87 -28.30
CA THR A 279 0.20 2.81 -28.89
C THR A 279 -0.09 1.68 -27.90
N ASN A 280 0.91 1.28 -27.12
CA ASN A 280 0.79 0.24 -26.11
C ASN A 280 -0.20 0.60 -25.00
N PHE A 281 -0.32 1.89 -24.68
CA PHE A 281 -1.32 2.39 -23.74
C PHE A 281 -2.73 2.01 -24.16
N TRP A 282 -3.09 2.22 -25.43
CA TRP A 282 -4.42 1.92 -25.92
C TRP A 282 -4.74 0.42 -25.90
N TYR A 283 -3.77 -0.43 -26.24
CA TYR A 283 -3.96 -1.89 -26.15
C TYR A 283 -4.27 -2.34 -24.71
N LEU A 284 -3.58 -1.80 -23.72
CA LEU A 284 -3.77 -2.20 -22.32
C LEU A 284 -5.00 -1.52 -21.66
N PHE A 285 -5.40 -0.35 -22.13
CA PHE A 285 -6.59 0.34 -21.60
C PHE A 285 -7.91 -0.25 -22.12
N ALA A 286 -7.92 -0.89 -23.26
CA ALA A 286 -9.14 -1.55 -23.78
C ALA A 286 -9.66 -2.66 -22.83
N PRO A 287 -8.85 -3.66 -22.41
CA PRO A 287 -9.32 -4.64 -21.44
C PRO A 287 -9.59 -4.02 -20.05
N ARG A 288 -8.89 -2.94 -19.65
CA ARG A 288 -9.21 -2.22 -18.42
C ARG A 288 -10.65 -1.69 -18.43
N ASP A 289 -11.10 -1.10 -19.53
CA ASP A 289 -12.47 -0.61 -19.65
C ASP A 289 -13.49 -1.76 -19.60
N MET A 290 -13.18 -2.91 -20.20
CA MET A 290 -14.02 -4.11 -20.08
C MET A 290 -14.12 -4.59 -18.63
N ALA A 291 -13.02 -4.55 -17.86
CA ALA A 291 -13.03 -4.88 -16.44
C ALA A 291 -13.89 -3.91 -15.64
N TYR A 292 -13.87 -2.63 -15.97
CA TYR A 292 -14.74 -1.63 -15.33
C TYR A 292 -16.22 -1.85 -15.64
N ASP A 293 -16.56 -2.31 -16.82
CA ASP A 293 -17.93 -2.69 -17.16
C ASP A 293 -18.40 -3.91 -16.32
N LEU A 294 -17.55 -4.93 -16.16
CA LEU A 294 -17.79 -6.04 -15.23
C LEU A 294 -18.04 -5.56 -13.81
N LEU A 295 -17.14 -4.71 -13.28
CA LEU A 295 -17.26 -4.18 -11.94
C LEU A 295 -18.50 -3.28 -11.79
N SER A 296 -18.82 -2.47 -12.80
CA SER A 296 -20.02 -1.62 -12.81
C SER A 296 -21.30 -2.44 -12.75
N LYS A 297 -21.38 -3.54 -13.50
CA LYS A 297 -22.52 -4.48 -13.44
C LYS A 297 -22.62 -5.14 -12.06
N LEU A 298 -21.49 -5.48 -11.44
CA LEU A 298 -21.45 -6.19 -10.17
C LEU A 298 -21.72 -5.27 -8.97
N THR A 299 -21.13 -4.07 -8.96
CA THR A 299 -21.06 -3.20 -7.79
C THR A 299 -21.83 -1.89 -7.95
N GLY A 300 -22.23 -1.54 -9.16
CA GLY A 300 -22.81 -0.22 -9.49
C GLY A 300 -21.79 0.88 -9.68
N ALA A 301 -20.48 0.63 -9.48
CA ALA A 301 -19.41 1.61 -9.61
C ALA A 301 -18.26 1.09 -10.48
N ARG A 302 -17.69 1.96 -11.30
CA ARG A 302 -16.58 1.60 -12.21
C ARG A 302 -15.23 1.53 -11.47
N LEU A 303 -14.98 2.38 -10.51
CA LEU A 303 -13.66 2.57 -9.92
C LEU A 303 -13.65 2.33 -8.40
N THR A 304 -14.21 3.21 -7.61
CA THR A 304 -14.27 3.09 -6.14
C THR A 304 -15.49 2.26 -5.74
N ASN A 305 -15.32 0.95 -5.72
CA ASN A 305 -16.43 0.00 -5.75
C ASN A 305 -17.10 -0.24 -4.41
N THR A 306 -16.37 -0.11 -3.29
CA THR A 306 -16.85 -0.35 -1.92
C THR A 306 -17.66 -1.67 -1.80
N TYR A 307 -17.15 -2.74 -2.39
CA TYR A 307 -17.91 -3.98 -2.59
C TYR A 307 -17.83 -4.97 -1.44
N THR A 308 -16.65 -5.08 -0.83
CA THR A 308 -16.44 -6.00 0.29
C THR A 308 -17.12 -5.44 1.54
N ARG A 309 -17.79 -6.30 2.30
CA ARG A 309 -18.39 -5.97 3.59
C ARG A 309 -17.77 -6.84 4.68
N ILE A 310 -17.66 -6.32 5.89
CA ILE A 310 -17.25 -7.13 7.03
C ILE A 310 -18.24 -8.29 7.17
N GLY A 311 -17.73 -9.52 7.17
CA GLY A 311 -18.54 -10.73 7.20
C GLY A 311 -19.06 -11.23 5.85
N GLY A 312 -18.68 -10.59 4.72
CA GLY A 312 -19.09 -11.06 3.40
C GLY A 312 -18.98 -10.03 2.28
N LEU A 313 -20.01 -9.90 1.46
CA LEU A 313 -20.09 -9.09 0.26
C LEU A 313 -21.40 -8.31 0.20
N GLU A 314 -21.43 -7.23 -0.60
CA GLU A 314 -22.65 -6.45 -0.80
C GLU A 314 -23.66 -7.18 -1.69
N PHE A 315 -23.19 -7.72 -2.81
CA PHE A 315 -24.01 -8.44 -3.80
C PHE A 315 -23.33 -9.75 -4.18
N ASP A 316 -24.14 -10.72 -4.61
CA ASP A 316 -23.65 -11.92 -5.28
C ASP A 316 -23.31 -11.64 -6.75
N LEU A 317 -22.64 -12.55 -7.40
CA LEU A 317 -22.35 -12.46 -8.84
C LEU A 317 -23.68 -12.40 -9.63
N TYR A 318 -23.74 -11.52 -10.61
CA TYR A 318 -24.91 -11.40 -11.49
C TYR A 318 -24.97 -12.55 -12.52
N ASP A 319 -26.18 -12.82 -13.02
CA ASP A 319 -26.39 -13.84 -14.07
C ASP A 319 -25.64 -13.44 -15.33
N GLY A 320 -24.77 -14.34 -15.84
CA GLY A 320 -23.89 -14.06 -17.00
C GLY A 320 -22.50 -13.53 -16.64
N PHE A 321 -22.16 -13.39 -15.34
CA PHE A 321 -20.84 -12.94 -14.92
C PHE A 321 -19.72 -13.86 -15.44
N SER A 322 -19.93 -15.17 -15.46
CA SER A 322 -18.96 -16.15 -15.94
C SER A 322 -18.61 -15.96 -17.42
N GLU A 323 -19.62 -15.68 -18.23
CA GLU A 323 -19.49 -15.45 -19.67
C GLU A 323 -18.75 -14.14 -19.95
N ASP A 324 -19.17 -13.06 -19.29
CA ASP A 324 -18.53 -11.76 -19.42
C ASP A 324 -17.06 -11.81 -18.96
N LEU A 325 -16.78 -12.50 -17.86
CA LEU A 325 -15.43 -12.71 -17.35
C LEU A 325 -14.56 -13.53 -18.33
N ALA A 326 -15.10 -14.56 -18.93
CA ALA A 326 -14.37 -15.37 -19.91
C ALA A 326 -13.97 -14.56 -21.16
N VAL A 327 -14.84 -13.67 -21.62
CA VAL A 327 -14.53 -12.73 -22.71
C VAL A 327 -13.43 -11.78 -22.28
N PHE A 328 -13.53 -11.17 -21.10
CA PHE A 328 -12.51 -10.28 -20.56
C PHE A 328 -11.13 -10.93 -20.46
N LEU A 329 -11.05 -12.16 -19.92
CA LEU A 329 -9.78 -12.88 -19.77
C LEU A 329 -9.14 -13.17 -21.14
N LYS A 330 -9.93 -13.50 -22.13
CA LYS A 330 -9.46 -13.73 -23.50
C LYS A 330 -8.92 -12.45 -24.14
N GLU A 331 -9.66 -11.37 -24.08
CA GLU A 331 -9.25 -10.09 -24.66
C GLU A 331 -8.03 -9.50 -23.94
N THR A 332 -7.92 -9.71 -22.62
CA THR A 332 -6.73 -9.32 -21.85
C THR A 332 -5.48 -10.07 -22.31
N GLU A 333 -5.57 -11.39 -22.55
CA GLU A 333 -4.43 -12.15 -23.06
C GLU A 333 -4.00 -11.69 -24.46
N ILE A 334 -4.96 -11.37 -25.33
CA ILE A 334 -4.67 -10.80 -26.66
C ILE A 334 -3.95 -9.47 -26.52
N ALA A 335 -4.47 -8.57 -25.69
CA ALA A 335 -3.89 -7.25 -25.46
C ALA A 335 -2.46 -7.32 -24.88
N ILE A 336 -2.20 -8.24 -23.96
CA ILE A 336 -0.86 -8.50 -23.42
C ILE A 336 0.08 -8.93 -24.55
N ASN A 337 -0.32 -9.87 -25.40
CA ASN A 337 0.50 -10.38 -26.48
C ASN A 337 0.78 -9.30 -27.54
N ASP A 338 -0.23 -8.49 -27.89
CA ASP A 338 -0.09 -7.38 -28.82
C ASP A 338 0.86 -6.32 -28.28
N ALA A 339 0.70 -5.91 -27.00
CA ALA A 339 1.60 -4.97 -26.36
C ALA A 339 3.04 -5.49 -26.30
N LEU A 340 3.25 -6.75 -25.91
CA LEU A 340 4.57 -7.36 -25.86
C LEU A 340 5.21 -7.46 -27.25
N SER A 341 4.45 -7.75 -28.30
CA SER A 341 4.97 -7.83 -29.67
C SER A 341 5.57 -6.52 -30.17
N LEU A 342 5.04 -5.38 -29.71
CA LEU A 342 5.51 -4.05 -30.07
C LEU A 342 6.82 -3.65 -29.35
N ILE A 343 7.09 -4.20 -28.18
CA ILE A 343 8.24 -3.81 -27.34
C ILE A 343 9.37 -4.83 -27.36
N ALA A 344 9.11 -6.10 -27.65
CA ALA A 344 10.08 -7.20 -27.55
C ALA A 344 11.39 -6.95 -28.32
N HIS A 345 11.31 -6.28 -29.47
CA HIS A 345 12.45 -5.97 -30.32
C HIS A 345 12.66 -4.47 -30.52
N ASN A 346 11.95 -3.63 -29.78
CA ASN A 346 12.09 -2.19 -29.88
C ASN A 346 13.36 -1.73 -29.14
N LYS A 347 14.38 -1.35 -29.91
CA LYS A 347 15.67 -0.93 -29.37
C LYS A 347 15.55 0.24 -28.40
N ILE A 348 14.70 1.23 -28.69
CA ILE A 348 14.49 2.39 -27.80
C ILE A 348 13.92 1.96 -26.45
N PHE A 349 12.95 1.05 -26.47
CA PHE A 349 12.37 0.49 -25.24
C PHE A 349 13.43 -0.28 -24.44
N LEU A 350 14.19 -1.15 -25.09
CA LEU A 350 15.23 -1.93 -24.41
C LEU A 350 16.31 -1.05 -23.83
N ASP A 351 16.82 -0.06 -24.58
CA ASP A 351 17.85 0.88 -24.11
C ASP A 351 17.37 1.75 -22.92
N ARG A 352 16.07 2.01 -22.81
CA ARG A 352 15.48 2.80 -21.72
C ARG A 352 15.05 1.99 -20.51
N THR A 353 15.07 0.67 -20.58
CA THR A 353 14.54 -0.20 -19.52
C THR A 353 15.55 -1.20 -19.00
N GLN A 354 16.40 -1.77 -19.85
CA GLN A 354 17.43 -2.72 -19.44
C GLN A 354 18.59 -2.00 -18.77
N ASP A 355 19.05 -2.54 -17.65
CA ASP A 355 20.10 -1.97 -16.79
C ASP A 355 19.80 -0.55 -16.28
N VAL A 356 18.56 -0.07 -16.40
CA VAL A 356 18.10 1.24 -15.91
C VAL A 356 17.34 1.08 -14.60
N GLY A 357 17.68 1.90 -13.62
CA GLY A 357 17.03 1.93 -12.31
C GLY A 357 17.11 0.58 -11.57
N VAL A 358 18.27 -0.05 -11.62
CA VAL A 358 18.52 -1.36 -10.99
C VAL A 358 18.36 -1.29 -9.47
N ILE A 359 17.51 -2.13 -8.93
CA ILE A 359 17.29 -2.30 -7.49
C ILE A 359 17.77 -3.71 -7.12
N LYS A 360 18.83 -3.80 -6.33
CA LYS A 360 19.38 -5.07 -5.84
C LYS A 360 18.51 -5.62 -4.70
N ALA A 361 18.48 -6.94 -4.52
CA ALA A 361 17.68 -7.61 -3.50
C ALA A 361 17.93 -7.09 -2.08
N ASP A 362 19.22 -6.96 -1.69
CA ASP A 362 19.58 -6.46 -0.36
C ASP A 362 19.11 -5.01 -0.14
N PHE A 363 19.25 -4.16 -1.15
CA PHE A 363 18.75 -2.79 -1.09
C PHE A 363 17.21 -2.78 -0.95
N ALA A 364 16.50 -3.58 -1.76
CA ALA A 364 15.05 -3.69 -1.69
C ALA A 364 14.57 -4.13 -0.29
N MET A 365 15.21 -5.13 0.30
CA MET A 365 14.87 -5.60 1.65
C MET A 365 15.16 -4.55 2.73
N GLN A 366 16.28 -3.82 2.64
CA GLN A 366 16.62 -2.76 3.61
C GLN A 366 15.63 -1.58 3.59
N TYR A 367 15.03 -1.29 2.43
CA TYR A 367 13.99 -0.26 2.27
C TYR A 367 12.56 -0.80 2.45
N GLY A 368 12.38 -2.07 2.78
CA GLY A 368 11.05 -2.67 2.93
C GLY A 368 10.23 -2.71 1.64
N ILE A 369 10.89 -2.73 0.47
CA ILE A 369 10.23 -2.84 -0.83
C ILE A 369 9.56 -4.20 -0.95
N THR A 370 8.34 -4.24 -1.48
CA THR A 370 7.54 -5.45 -1.65
C THR A 370 6.95 -5.52 -3.06
N GLY A 371 6.18 -6.58 -3.33
CA GLY A 371 5.43 -6.74 -4.58
C GLY A 371 6.31 -6.94 -5.82
N PRO A 372 5.84 -6.51 -7.00
CA PRO A 372 6.56 -6.70 -8.26
C PRO A 372 7.97 -6.12 -8.26
N ASN A 373 8.21 -5.03 -7.53
CA ASN A 373 9.53 -4.41 -7.45
C ASN A 373 10.55 -5.28 -6.70
N LEU A 374 10.12 -5.94 -5.62
CA LEU A 374 10.96 -6.90 -4.88
C LEU A 374 11.17 -8.17 -5.69
N ARG A 375 10.12 -8.69 -6.34
CA ARG A 375 10.22 -9.89 -7.18
C ARG A 375 11.11 -9.67 -8.41
N ALA A 376 11.04 -8.50 -9.02
CA ALA A 376 11.97 -8.13 -10.10
C ALA A 376 13.44 -8.16 -9.64
N ALA A 377 13.73 -7.82 -8.38
CA ALA A 377 15.06 -7.89 -7.79
C ALA A 377 15.54 -9.32 -7.46
N GLY A 378 14.77 -10.36 -7.81
CA GLY A 378 15.16 -11.75 -7.62
C GLY A 378 14.65 -12.40 -6.33
N VAL A 379 13.81 -11.74 -5.55
CA VAL A 379 13.28 -12.28 -4.29
C VAL A 379 11.89 -12.87 -4.52
N ALA A 380 11.77 -14.18 -4.35
CA ALA A 380 10.52 -14.92 -4.54
C ALA A 380 9.61 -14.77 -3.31
N HIS A 381 9.04 -13.57 -3.12
CA HIS A 381 8.09 -13.28 -2.05
C HIS A 381 6.71 -12.93 -2.59
N ASP A 382 5.70 -13.73 -2.20
CA ASP A 382 4.29 -13.48 -2.48
C ASP A 382 3.42 -13.91 -1.29
N LEU A 383 2.67 -12.96 -0.71
CA LEU A 383 1.81 -13.23 0.44
C LEU A 383 0.78 -14.32 0.20
N ARG A 384 0.37 -14.55 -1.06
CA ARG A 384 -0.57 -15.61 -1.43
C ARG A 384 0.02 -17.01 -1.24
N LYS A 385 1.38 -17.13 -1.25
CA LYS A 385 2.13 -18.39 -1.00
C LYS A 385 2.76 -18.42 0.39
N ASP A 386 3.36 -17.30 0.85
CA ASP A 386 4.13 -17.27 2.11
C ASP A 386 3.23 -17.19 3.34
N LYS A 387 2.08 -16.51 3.24
CA LYS A 387 1.06 -16.42 4.27
C LYS A 387 -0.33 -16.49 3.64
N PRO A 388 -0.73 -17.67 3.12
CA PRO A 388 -1.95 -17.82 2.35
C PRO A 388 -3.19 -17.45 3.17
N TYR A 389 -4.18 -16.90 2.48
CA TYR A 389 -5.47 -16.50 3.04
C TYR A 389 -6.60 -16.88 2.08
N TYR A 390 -7.81 -17.03 2.58
CA TYR A 390 -9.02 -17.40 1.86
C TYR A 390 -8.96 -18.69 1.03
N GLY A 391 -7.87 -19.47 1.11
CA GLY A 391 -7.69 -20.70 0.35
C GLY A 391 -6.74 -20.56 -0.84
N TYR A 392 -5.91 -19.50 -0.92
CA TYR A 392 -4.92 -19.35 -1.99
C TYR A 392 -3.94 -20.52 -2.09
N GLU A 393 -3.72 -21.27 -1.01
CA GLU A 393 -2.91 -22.49 -0.97
C GLU A 393 -3.42 -23.61 -1.87
N ASN A 394 -4.71 -23.58 -2.26
CA ASN A 394 -5.33 -24.60 -3.09
C ASN A 394 -5.17 -24.31 -4.60
N PHE A 395 -4.70 -23.09 -4.97
CA PHE A 395 -4.55 -22.72 -6.37
C PHE A 395 -3.15 -22.99 -6.89
N ASP A 396 -3.12 -23.48 -8.12
CA ASP A 396 -1.89 -23.66 -8.88
C ASP A 396 -1.54 -22.38 -9.64
N PHE A 397 -0.49 -21.69 -9.16
CA PHE A 397 0.12 -20.52 -9.80
C PHE A 397 1.57 -20.39 -9.39
N ASP A 398 2.36 -19.68 -10.17
CA ASP A 398 3.78 -19.48 -9.93
C ASP A 398 4.07 -18.08 -9.38
N ILE A 399 5.11 -17.96 -8.54
CA ILE A 399 5.65 -16.66 -8.14
C ILE A 399 6.54 -16.17 -9.27
N VAL A 400 6.19 -15.05 -9.87
CA VAL A 400 6.97 -14.44 -10.95
C VAL A 400 8.17 -13.72 -10.38
N VAL A 401 9.37 -14.04 -10.84
CA VAL A 401 10.63 -13.50 -10.33
C VAL A 401 11.49 -13.02 -11.50
N GLY A 402 12.01 -11.80 -11.39
CA GLY A 402 13.02 -11.26 -12.30
C GLY A 402 14.44 -11.63 -11.88
N SER A 403 15.43 -11.11 -12.57
CA SER A 403 16.83 -11.44 -12.33
C SER A 403 17.76 -10.23 -12.25
N HIS A 404 17.43 -9.10 -12.88
CA HIS A 404 18.26 -7.91 -12.97
C HIS A 404 17.79 -6.78 -12.03
N GLY A 405 16.50 -6.77 -11.67
CA GLY A 405 15.92 -5.75 -10.80
C GLY A 405 15.80 -4.38 -11.46
N ASP A 406 15.85 -4.31 -12.79
CA ASP A 406 15.74 -3.10 -13.58
C ASP A 406 14.29 -2.75 -13.93
N VAL A 407 14.09 -1.70 -14.70
CA VAL A 407 12.76 -1.28 -15.18
C VAL A 407 12.13 -2.35 -16.06
N TYR A 408 12.94 -3.00 -16.91
CA TYR A 408 12.47 -4.07 -17.80
C TYR A 408 11.87 -5.22 -17.00
N ASP A 409 12.61 -5.75 -16.03
CA ASP A 409 12.13 -6.87 -15.19
C ASP A 409 10.86 -6.49 -14.41
N ARG A 410 10.78 -5.26 -13.88
CA ARG A 410 9.55 -4.80 -13.19
C ARG A 410 8.32 -4.79 -14.10
N MET A 411 8.48 -4.40 -15.36
CA MET A 411 7.38 -4.42 -16.33
C MET A 411 7.01 -5.85 -16.74
N MET A 412 8.03 -6.68 -17.02
CA MET A 412 7.80 -8.09 -17.43
C MET A 412 7.17 -8.89 -16.29
N CYS A 413 7.60 -8.70 -15.05
CA CYS A 413 6.96 -9.33 -13.89
C CYS A 413 5.46 -9.00 -13.83
N ARG A 414 5.06 -7.74 -14.05
CA ARG A 414 3.63 -7.37 -14.03
C ARG A 414 2.84 -8.01 -15.17
N PHE A 415 3.42 -8.16 -16.35
CA PHE A 415 2.75 -8.88 -17.45
C PHE A 415 2.51 -10.34 -17.10
N GLU A 416 3.51 -11.00 -16.54
CA GLU A 416 3.38 -12.40 -16.19
C GLU A 416 2.48 -12.60 -14.95
N GLU A 417 2.52 -11.68 -13.98
CA GLU A 417 1.60 -11.70 -12.84
C GLU A 417 0.13 -11.57 -13.27
N MET A 418 -0.19 -10.81 -14.32
CA MET A 418 -1.53 -10.78 -14.89
C MET A 418 -1.95 -12.18 -15.42
N ARG A 419 -1.04 -12.93 -16.06
CA ARG A 419 -1.32 -14.31 -16.51
C ARG A 419 -1.55 -15.25 -15.34
N GLN A 420 -0.74 -15.12 -14.27
CA GLN A 420 -0.95 -15.92 -13.06
C GLN A 420 -2.29 -15.57 -12.38
N SER A 421 -2.67 -14.29 -12.33
CA SER A 421 -4.00 -13.87 -11.85
C SER A 421 -5.14 -14.45 -12.68
N MET A 422 -5.02 -14.45 -14.03
CA MET A 422 -6.01 -15.09 -14.90
C MET A 422 -6.09 -16.60 -14.66
N ARG A 423 -4.96 -17.27 -14.36
CA ARG A 423 -4.91 -18.71 -14.03
C ARG A 423 -5.65 -18.98 -12.70
N ILE A 424 -5.46 -18.16 -11.69
CA ILE A 424 -6.19 -18.25 -10.41
C ILE A 424 -7.69 -18.03 -10.63
N ILE A 425 -8.09 -16.98 -11.36
CA ILE A 425 -9.49 -16.67 -11.64
C ILE A 425 -10.19 -17.86 -12.30
N LYS A 426 -9.58 -18.49 -13.32
CA LYS A 426 -10.15 -19.65 -14.00
C LYS A 426 -10.38 -20.84 -13.06
N GLN A 427 -9.42 -21.13 -12.18
CA GLN A 427 -9.56 -22.18 -11.18
C GLN A 427 -10.66 -21.84 -10.16
N ALA A 428 -10.66 -20.62 -9.63
CA ALA A 428 -11.64 -20.16 -8.65
C ALA A 428 -13.09 -20.17 -9.21
N MET A 429 -13.28 -19.82 -10.47
CA MET A 429 -14.60 -19.90 -11.12
C MET A 429 -15.10 -21.33 -11.27
N ASN A 430 -14.20 -22.28 -11.58
CA ASN A 430 -14.57 -23.69 -11.71
C ASN A 430 -14.96 -24.34 -10.37
N GLU A 431 -14.38 -23.85 -9.27
CA GLU A 431 -14.57 -24.37 -7.93
C GLU A 431 -15.55 -23.53 -7.07
N LEU A 432 -16.25 -22.56 -7.68
CA LEU A 432 -17.10 -21.62 -6.97
C LEU A 432 -18.25 -22.35 -6.23
N PRO A 433 -18.26 -22.37 -4.89
CA PRO A 433 -19.29 -23.07 -4.14
C PRO A 433 -20.63 -22.33 -4.20
N THR A 434 -21.73 -23.04 -4.05
CA THR A 434 -23.05 -22.48 -3.81
C THR A 434 -23.22 -22.12 -2.34
N GLY A 435 -24.13 -21.20 -2.01
CA GLY A 435 -24.46 -20.86 -0.62
C GLY A 435 -24.54 -19.35 -0.38
N PRO A 436 -24.69 -18.93 0.89
CA PRO A 436 -24.80 -17.52 1.24
C PRO A 436 -23.46 -16.80 1.05
N ILE A 437 -23.54 -15.50 0.74
CA ILE A 437 -22.37 -14.60 0.60
C ILE A 437 -22.06 -13.85 1.90
N ASN A 438 -22.93 -13.88 2.89
CA ASN A 438 -22.76 -13.18 4.16
C ASN A 438 -22.97 -14.14 5.34
N VAL A 439 -22.22 -13.95 6.40
CA VAL A 439 -22.44 -14.64 7.68
C VAL A 439 -23.49 -13.91 8.51
N ILE A 440 -24.12 -14.62 9.43
CA ILE A 440 -25.07 -14.06 10.39
C ILE A 440 -24.33 -13.89 11.72
N ALA A 441 -24.09 -12.65 12.13
CA ALA A 441 -23.45 -12.31 13.40
C ALA A 441 -24.22 -11.17 14.09
N PRO A 442 -25.31 -11.47 14.83
CA PRO A 442 -26.13 -10.47 15.48
C PRO A 442 -25.31 -9.61 16.45
N GLY A 443 -25.53 -8.28 16.43
CA GLY A 443 -24.80 -7.33 17.28
C GLY A 443 -23.40 -6.95 16.78
N ILE A 444 -22.90 -7.60 15.74
CA ILE A 444 -21.61 -7.27 15.09
C ILE A 444 -21.83 -6.81 13.65
N LEU A 445 -22.68 -7.51 12.91
CA LEU A 445 -23.03 -7.20 11.53
C LEU A 445 -24.42 -6.61 11.42
N LEU A 446 -24.61 -5.78 10.39
CA LEU A 446 -25.93 -5.20 10.10
C LEU A 446 -26.97 -6.31 9.88
N PRO A 447 -28.15 -6.20 10.49
CA PRO A 447 -29.23 -7.17 10.32
C PRO A 447 -29.79 -7.14 8.89
N SER A 448 -30.44 -8.23 8.50
CA SER A 448 -31.16 -8.24 7.22
C SER A 448 -32.31 -7.22 7.24
N LYS A 449 -32.69 -6.67 6.07
CA LYS A 449 -33.85 -5.76 5.99
C LYS A 449 -35.12 -6.40 6.54
N LYS A 450 -35.28 -7.72 6.36
CA LYS A 450 -36.42 -8.47 6.90
C LYS A 450 -36.46 -8.42 8.42
N ASP A 451 -35.30 -8.58 9.08
CA ASP A 451 -35.17 -8.52 10.53
C ASP A 451 -35.40 -7.11 11.06
N VAL A 452 -34.84 -6.09 10.35
CA VAL A 452 -35.06 -4.66 10.70
C VAL A 452 -36.54 -4.30 10.71
N TYR A 453 -37.33 -4.79 9.74
CA TYR A 453 -38.76 -4.52 9.64
C TYR A 453 -39.61 -5.52 10.41
N GLY A 454 -39.09 -6.70 10.76
CA GLY A 454 -39.86 -7.81 11.33
C GLY A 454 -39.74 -7.98 12.84
N ASN A 455 -38.65 -7.47 13.45
CA ASN A 455 -38.47 -7.60 14.90
C ASN A 455 -37.71 -6.42 15.52
N ILE A 456 -37.94 -6.23 16.82
CA ILE A 456 -37.39 -5.10 17.57
C ILE A 456 -35.85 -5.16 17.72
N GLU A 457 -35.27 -6.36 17.87
CA GLU A 457 -33.82 -6.55 17.99
C GLU A 457 -33.11 -6.20 16.71
N GLY A 458 -33.66 -6.58 15.55
CA GLY A 458 -33.16 -6.20 14.24
C GLY A 458 -33.16 -4.68 14.07
N LEU A 459 -34.28 -4.02 14.45
CA LEU A 459 -34.37 -2.56 14.38
C LEU A 459 -33.34 -1.87 15.30
N MET A 460 -33.18 -2.33 16.53
CA MET A 460 -32.21 -1.79 17.49
C MET A 460 -30.77 -1.98 17.01
N ASN A 461 -30.44 -3.16 16.48
CA ASN A 461 -29.12 -3.45 15.97
C ASN A 461 -28.78 -2.59 14.73
N GLN A 462 -29.75 -2.33 13.86
CA GLN A 462 -29.57 -1.39 12.74
C GLN A 462 -29.08 -0.03 13.23
N PHE A 463 -29.76 0.57 14.21
CA PHE A 463 -29.38 1.89 14.74
C PHE A 463 -28.10 1.91 15.57
N LYS A 464 -27.69 0.78 16.15
CA LYS A 464 -26.44 0.70 16.93
C LYS A 464 -25.21 0.51 16.05
N LEU A 465 -25.37 -0.07 14.84
CA LEU A 465 -24.28 -0.46 13.98
C LEU A 465 -24.11 0.48 12.76
N THR A 466 -25.07 1.36 12.52
CA THR A 466 -24.97 2.45 11.54
C THR A 466 -24.50 3.74 12.17
#